data_b3a6382e212e227789a90d157f999dd3
#
_entry.id   b3a6382e212e227789a90d157f999dd3
#
_cell.length_a   1.000
_cell.length_b   1.000
_cell.length_c   1.000
_cell.angle_alpha   90.00
_cell.angle_beta   90.00
_cell.angle_gamma   90.00
#
_symmetry.space_group_name_H-M   'P 1'
#
loop_
_entity.id
_entity.type
_entity.pdbx_description
1 polymer ?
#
loop_
_entity_poly.entity_id
_entity_poly.type
_entity_poly.pdbx_seq_one_letter_code
_entity_poly.pdbx_strand_id
1 'polypeptide(L)'
;RVGILSKTGSDAKKMFTDKVVPIANRLPFFFKPIQDGMDKPKTELAFRVPASKITKKNMYDSVDEELFGLDTTIDWKNTDENSYDGEKLLLLVHDESGKWIKPNNILNNWRVTKTCLRLGSKIIGKCMMGSTSNSLSKGGDNFKKTI
;
A
#
# COMPACT_ATOMS: atom_id res chain seq x y z
N ARG A 1 -4.08 -3.60 5.28
CA ARG A 1 -3.18 -2.60 4.74
C ARG A 1 -2.70 -2.99 3.36
N VAL A 2 -2.55 -2.01 2.47
CA VAL A 2 -1.97 -2.14 1.12
C VAL A 2 -0.71 -1.29 1.07
N GLY A 3 0.42 -1.89 0.69
CA GLY A 3 1.70 -1.21 0.56
C GLY A 3 2.12 -1.05 -0.90
N ILE A 4 2.75 0.07 -1.24
CA ILE A 4 3.25 0.38 -2.58
C ILE A 4 4.74 0.65 -2.53
N LEU A 5 5.48 -0.05 -3.37
CA LEU A 5 6.90 0.18 -3.65
C LEU A 5 7.10 0.33 -5.16
N SER A 6 8.05 1.15 -5.57
CA SER A 6 8.47 1.30 -6.96
C SER A 6 9.99 1.31 -7.07
N LYS A 7 10.56 1.53 -8.23
CA LYS A 7 12.03 1.59 -8.40
C LYS A 7 12.71 2.64 -7.51
N THR A 8 11.99 3.74 -7.18
CA THR A 8 12.41 4.75 -6.20
C THR A 8 11.24 5.16 -5.32
N GLY A 9 11.52 5.74 -4.13
CA GLY A 9 10.48 6.29 -3.26
C GLY A 9 9.70 7.44 -3.92
N SER A 10 10.36 8.24 -4.75
CA SER A 10 9.72 9.31 -5.54
C SER A 10 8.69 8.75 -6.52
N ASP A 11 8.99 7.64 -7.19
CA ASP A 11 8.07 7.00 -8.12
C ASP A 11 6.89 6.33 -7.38
N ALA A 12 7.16 5.68 -6.24
CA ALA A 12 6.11 5.14 -5.37
C ALA A 12 5.15 6.25 -4.90
N LYS A 13 5.70 7.39 -4.48
CA LYS A 13 4.91 8.57 -4.09
C LYS A 13 4.05 9.07 -5.25
N LYS A 14 4.62 9.22 -6.45
CA LYS A 14 3.86 9.66 -7.64
C LYS A 14 2.75 8.67 -7.98
N MET A 15 3.02 7.37 -7.93
CA MET A 15 1.98 6.36 -8.15
C MET A 15 0.82 6.54 -7.15
N PHE A 16 1.13 6.78 -5.88
CA PHE A 16 0.14 7.01 -4.85
C PHE A 16 -0.64 8.31 -5.09
N THR A 17 0.04 9.47 -5.23
CA THR A 17 -0.60 10.79 -5.33
C THR A 17 -1.34 11.01 -6.64
N ASP A 18 -0.82 10.50 -7.76
CA ASP A 18 -1.30 10.84 -9.09
C ASP A 18 -2.27 9.80 -9.66
N LYS A 19 -2.26 8.57 -9.09
CA LYS A 19 -3.15 7.48 -9.53
C LYS A 19 -4.09 7.02 -8.42
N VAL A 20 -3.57 6.54 -7.28
CA VAL A 20 -4.40 5.93 -6.23
C VAL A 20 -5.37 6.95 -5.62
N VAL A 21 -4.87 8.09 -5.17
CA VAL A 21 -5.70 9.14 -4.54
C VAL A 21 -6.78 9.68 -5.49
N PRO A 22 -6.49 10.06 -6.75
CA PRO A 22 -7.51 10.52 -7.67
C PRO A 22 -8.56 9.46 -8.02
N ILE A 23 -8.18 8.18 -8.12
CA ILE A 23 -9.13 7.09 -8.34
C ILE A 23 -10.09 6.97 -7.16
N ALA A 24 -9.55 6.94 -5.93
CA ALA A 24 -10.36 6.86 -4.71
C ALA A 24 -11.35 8.04 -4.59
N ASN A 25 -10.90 9.26 -4.93
CA ASN A 25 -11.75 10.44 -4.88
C ASN A 25 -12.85 10.47 -5.94
N ARG A 26 -12.64 9.77 -7.07
CA ARG A 26 -13.62 9.68 -8.18
C ARG A 26 -14.55 8.49 -8.10
N LEU A 27 -14.44 7.66 -7.06
CA LEU A 27 -15.41 6.59 -6.86
C LEU A 27 -16.83 7.18 -6.74
N PRO A 28 -17.83 6.56 -7.37
CA PRO A 28 -19.23 6.92 -7.20
C PRO A 28 -19.60 6.96 -5.70
N PHE A 29 -20.48 7.85 -5.30
CA PHE A 29 -20.80 8.07 -3.89
C PHE A 29 -21.23 6.79 -3.16
N PHE A 30 -21.93 5.88 -3.86
CA PHE A 30 -22.40 4.61 -3.31
C PHE A 30 -21.31 3.54 -3.18
N PHE A 31 -20.13 3.74 -3.78
CA PHE A 31 -18.94 2.91 -3.59
C PHE A 31 -17.83 3.61 -2.80
N LYS A 32 -18.02 4.89 -2.47
CA LYS A 32 -16.99 5.66 -1.79
C LYS A 32 -16.98 5.32 -0.29
N PRO A 33 -15.95 4.63 0.21
CA PRO A 33 -15.86 4.33 1.64
C PRO A 33 -15.61 5.60 2.46
N ILE A 34 -15.93 5.54 3.75
CA ILE A 34 -15.61 6.62 4.68
C ILE A 34 -14.08 6.78 4.72
N GLN A 35 -13.61 8.00 4.50
CA GLN A 35 -12.21 8.36 4.51
C GLN A 35 -11.88 9.18 5.74
N ASP A 36 -10.80 8.81 6.43
CA ASP A 36 -10.20 9.59 7.50
C ASP A 36 -9.07 10.47 6.95
N GLY A 37 -9.07 11.74 7.33
CA GLY A 37 -8.04 12.69 6.92
C GLY A 37 -8.42 13.57 5.71
N MET A 38 -7.40 14.10 5.04
CA MET A 38 -7.54 15.07 3.94
C MET A 38 -7.98 14.39 2.63
N ASP A 39 -8.67 15.13 1.78
CA ASP A 39 -9.08 14.66 0.44
C ASP A 39 -7.89 14.35 -0.49
N LYS A 40 -6.74 14.97 -0.24
CA LYS A 40 -5.51 14.78 -1.02
C LYS A 40 -4.34 14.37 -0.12
N PRO A 41 -4.37 13.15 0.44
CA PRO A 41 -3.29 12.68 1.28
C PRO A 41 -2.01 12.49 0.47
N LYS A 42 -0.85 12.73 1.12
CA LYS A 42 0.47 12.60 0.46
C LYS A 42 1.22 11.33 0.84
N THR A 43 0.83 10.68 1.93
CA THR A 43 1.55 9.53 2.50
C THR A 43 0.67 8.32 2.72
N GLU A 44 -0.52 8.49 3.25
CA GLU A 44 -1.44 7.42 3.60
C GLU A 44 -2.87 7.81 3.24
N LEU A 45 -3.61 6.90 2.63
CA LEU A 45 -5.03 6.98 2.38
C LEU A 45 -5.73 5.98 3.31
N ALA A 46 -6.47 6.48 4.30
CA ALA A 46 -7.10 5.67 5.31
C ALA A 46 -8.63 5.64 5.10
N PHE A 47 -9.17 4.44 4.93
CA PHE A 47 -10.61 4.18 4.86
C PHE A 47 -11.09 3.63 6.20
N ARG A 48 -11.30 4.53 7.14
CA ARG A 48 -11.81 4.23 8.48
C ARG A 48 -12.69 5.37 8.97
N VAL A 49 -13.47 5.12 9.99
CA VAL A 49 -14.26 6.15 10.65
C VAL A 49 -13.32 7.10 11.43
N PRO A 50 -13.35 8.42 11.17
CA PRO A 50 -12.55 9.37 11.93
C PRO A 50 -12.85 9.31 13.42
N ALA A 51 -11.81 9.35 14.25
CA ALA A 51 -11.94 9.32 15.72
C ALA A 51 -12.86 10.43 16.26
N SER A 52 -12.84 11.61 15.62
CA SER A 52 -13.73 12.73 15.98
C SER A 52 -15.23 12.43 15.80
N LYS A 53 -15.59 11.49 14.93
CA LYS A 53 -16.99 11.04 14.77
C LYS A 53 -17.38 10.01 15.82
N ILE A 54 -16.44 9.21 16.29
CA ILE A 54 -16.66 8.22 17.35
C ILE A 54 -16.92 8.92 18.69
N THR A 55 -16.20 9.99 18.99
CA THR A 55 -16.29 10.70 20.26
C THR A 55 -17.59 11.51 20.41
N LYS A 56 -18.20 11.95 19.32
CA LYS A 56 -19.49 12.68 19.36
C LYS A 56 -20.70 11.78 19.55
N LYS A 57 -20.56 10.47 19.50
CA LYS A 57 -21.65 9.49 19.65
C LYS A 57 -21.90 9.08 21.11
N ASN A 58 -21.20 9.66 22.05
CA ASN A 58 -21.32 9.28 23.45
C ASN A 58 -22.35 10.15 24.16
N MET A 59 -23.38 9.56 24.60
CA MET A 59 -24.14 9.70 25.84
C MET A 59 -25.64 9.88 25.71
N TYR A 60 -26.22 10.32 24.59
CA TYR A 60 -27.66 10.62 24.61
C TYR A 60 -28.49 10.13 23.41
N ASP A 61 -27.89 9.55 22.40
CA ASP A 61 -28.67 9.01 21.26
C ASP A 61 -28.55 7.49 21.18
N SER A 62 -29.64 6.84 21.57
CA SER A 62 -29.85 5.39 21.50
C SER A 62 -30.18 4.88 20.09
N VAL A 63 -29.78 5.57 19.05
CA VAL A 63 -29.87 5.08 17.67
C VAL A 63 -28.47 4.66 17.22
N ASP A 64 -28.20 3.37 17.35
CA ASP A 64 -27.00 2.70 16.89
C ASP A 64 -26.92 2.65 15.36
N GLU A 65 -26.65 3.79 14.72
CA GLU A 65 -26.02 3.75 13.42
C GLU A 65 -24.53 3.40 13.62
N GLU A 66 -24.23 2.14 13.69
CA GLU A 66 -22.85 1.66 13.63
C GLU A 66 -22.24 2.09 12.30
N LEU A 67 -21.41 3.14 12.34
CA LEU A 67 -20.64 3.56 11.20
C LEU A 67 -19.50 2.55 10.99
N PHE A 68 -19.71 1.61 10.11
CA PHE A 68 -18.68 0.63 9.72
C PHE A 68 -17.68 1.27 8.77
N GLY A 69 -16.43 1.36 9.21
CA GLY A 69 -15.30 1.67 8.35
C GLY A 69 -14.71 0.38 7.76
N LEU A 70 -14.00 0.50 6.64
CA LEU A 70 -13.28 -0.64 6.04
C LEU A 70 -12.01 -1.02 6.81
N ASP A 71 -11.53 -0.18 7.74
CA ASP A 71 -10.25 -0.31 8.44
C ASP A 71 -9.07 -0.63 7.52
N THR A 72 -9.12 -0.06 6.31
CA THR A 72 -8.13 -0.29 5.27
C THR A 72 -7.29 0.96 5.05
N THR A 73 -5.99 0.77 5.01
CA THR A 73 -5.03 1.82 4.66
C THR A 73 -4.27 1.43 3.40
N ILE A 74 -4.01 2.44 2.56
CA ILE A 74 -3.13 2.34 1.39
C ILE A 74 -2.04 3.37 1.60
N ASP A 75 -0.79 2.94 1.57
CA ASP A 75 0.36 3.81 1.73
C ASP A 75 1.50 3.44 0.77
N TRP A 76 2.50 4.28 0.73
CA TRP A 76 3.76 4.03 0.02
C TRP A 76 4.94 4.25 0.96
N LYS A 77 6.04 3.58 0.69
CA LYS A 77 7.31 3.78 1.40
C LYS A 77 8.45 4.06 0.45
N ASN A 78 9.51 4.66 0.99
CA ASN A 78 10.78 4.74 0.28
C ASN A 78 11.25 3.33 -0.05
N THR A 79 11.83 3.19 -1.24
CA THR A 79 12.34 1.93 -1.73
C THR A 79 13.65 1.61 -1.02
N ASP A 80 13.60 0.59 -0.20
CA ASP A 80 14.73 0.08 0.57
C ASP A 80 14.56 -1.45 0.71
N GLU A 81 15.64 -2.14 1.03
CA GLU A 81 15.63 -3.59 1.27
C GLU A 81 14.69 -3.97 2.42
N ASN A 82 14.58 -3.14 3.45
CA ASN A 82 13.77 -3.36 4.66
C ASN A 82 12.42 -2.63 4.64
N SER A 83 11.99 -2.10 3.49
CA SER A 83 10.67 -1.46 3.40
C SER A 83 9.56 -2.40 3.83
N TYR A 84 8.66 -1.94 4.69
CA TYR A 84 7.57 -2.72 5.31
C TYR A 84 8.02 -3.84 6.26
N ASP A 85 9.29 -3.95 6.63
CA ASP A 85 9.71 -4.95 7.61
C ASP A 85 8.92 -4.80 8.92
N GLY A 86 8.49 -5.93 9.50
CA GLY A 86 7.67 -5.98 10.70
C GLY A 86 6.17 -5.66 10.50
N GLU A 87 5.76 -5.18 9.32
CA GLU A 87 4.35 -4.88 9.03
C GLU A 87 3.59 -6.09 8.46
N LYS A 88 2.25 -6.04 8.52
CA LYS A 88 1.39 -7.06 7.89
C LYS A 88 0.56 -6.42 6.79
N LEU A 89 0.69 -6.96 5.59
CA LEU A 89 0.05 -6.47 4.38
C LEU A 89 -0.89 -7.52 3.80
N LEU A 90 -2.07 -7.09 3.35
CA LEU A 90 -2.97 -7.90 2.55
C LEU A 90 -2.63 -7.83 1.06
N LEU A 91 -2.06 -6.71 0.63
CA LEU A 91 -1.56 -6.54 -0.73
C LEU A 91 -0.29 -5.71 -0.70
N LEU A 92 0.73 -6.17 -1.39
CA LEU A 92 1.96 -5.44 -1.67
C LEU A 92 2.07 -5.26 -3.19
N VAL A 93 2.24 -4.01 -3.62
CA VAL A 93 2.44 -3.67 -5.03
C VAL A 93 3.89 -3.28 -5.25
N HIS A 94 4.59 -4.04 -6.07
CA HIS A 94 5.92 -3.71 -6.58
C HIS A 94 5.78 -3.21 -8.02
N ASP A 95 5.89 -1.90 -8.19
CA ASP A 95 5.87 -1.26 -9.50
C ASP A 95 7.27 -1.21 -10.09
N GLU A 96 7.36 -1.35 -11.40
CA GLU A 96 8.61 -1.35 -12.17
C GLU A 96 9.70 -2.32 -11.64
N SER A 97 9.29 -3.51 -11.20
CA SER A 97 10.13 -4.50 -10.52
C SER A 97 11.41 -4.88 -11.27
N GLY A 98 11.39 -4.88 -12.60
CA GLY A 98 12.57 -5.14 -13.45
C GLY A 98 13.54 -3.96 -13.60
N LYS A 99 13.23 -2.80 -13.01
CA LYS A 99 14.03 -1.58 -13.12
C LYS A 99 14.68 -1.15 -11.80
N TRP A 100 14.57 -1.96 -10.77
CA TRP A 100 15.23 -1.69 -9.50
C TRP A 100 16.74 -1.94 -9.65
N ILE A 101 17.53 -0.88 -9.44
CA ILE A 101 19.00 -0.89 -9.54
C ILE A 101 19.62 -0.41 -8.23
N LYS A 102 20.89 -0.71 -8.05
CA LYS A 102 21.67 -0.30 -6.87
C LYS A 102 21.41 1.18 -6.49
N PRO A 103 21.31 1.50 -5.19
CA PRO A 103 21.54 0.59 -4.07
C PRO A 103 20.40 -0.40 -3.82
N ASN A 104 19.20 -0.19 -4.38
CA ASN A 104 18.02 -1.02 -4.16
C ASN A 104 18.05 -2.29 -5.02
N ASN A 105 17.73 -3.42 -4.41
CA ASN A 105 17.70 -4.72 -5.07
C ASN A 105 16.35 -5.40 -4.80
N ILE A 106 15.58 -5.65 -5.86
CA ILE A 106 14.25 -6.28 -5.76
C ILE A 106 14.34 -7.66 -5.10
N LEU A 107 15.39 -8.44 -5.38
CA LEU A 107 15.55 -9.77 -4.81
C LEU A 107 15.75 -9.72 -3.29
N ASN A 108 16.57 -8.79 -2.79
CA ASN A 108 16.79 -8.61 -1.36
C ASN A 108 15.53 -8.07 -0.69
N ASN A 109 14.92 -7.04 -1.27
CA ASN A 109 13.65 -6.51 -0.76
C ASN A 109 12.58 -7.62 -0.70
N TRP A 110 12.45 -8.46 -1.73
CA TRP A 110 11.49 -9.55 -1.74
C TRP A 110 11.73 -10.57 -0.63
N ARG A 111 12.98 -10.87 -0.29
CA ARG A 111 13.31 -11.78 0.83
C ARG A 111 12.74 -11.29 2.15
N VAL A 112 12.72 -9.98 2.38
CA VAL A 112 12.14 -9.35 3.57
C VAL A 112 10.62 -9.19 3.42
N THR A 113 10.16 -8.54 2.36
CA THR A 113 8.76 -8.14 2.22
C THR A 113 7.80 -9.33 2.08
N LYS A 114 8.24 -10.50 1.58
CA LYS A 114 7.41 -11.71 1.57
C LYS A 114 6.95 -12.15 2.98
N THR A 115 7.70 -11.77 4.03
CA THR A 115 7.33 -12.08 5.42
C THR A 115 6.17 -11.21 5.89
N CYS A 116 6.01 -10.00 5.31
CA CYS A 116 4.90 -9.10 5.59
C CYS A 116 3.55 -9.65 5.12
N LEU A 117 3.57 -10.58 4.16
CA LEU A 117 2.40 -11.22 3.58
C LEU A 117 2.00 -12.51 4.33
N ARG A 118 2.66 -12.79 5.47
CA ARG A 118 2.45 -14.00 6.27
C ARG A 118 2.21 -13.67 7.74
N LEU A 119 1.44 -14.55 8.38
CA LEU A 119 1.28 -14.57 9.82
C LEU A 119 1.69 -15.98 10.28
N GLY A 120 2.93 -16.11 10.75
CA GLY A 120 3.55 -17.43 10.98
C GLY A 120 3.63 -18.23 9.68
N SER A 121 3.11 -19.44 9.66
CA SER A 121 3.04 -20.31 8.48
C SER A 121 1.92 -19.93 7.49
N LYS A 122 0.92 -19.18 7.93
CA LYS A 122 -0.26 -18.81 7.12
C LYS A 122 0.05 -17.65 6.20
N ILE A 123 -0.27 -17.79 4.91
CA ILE A 123 -0.25 -16.68 3.94
C ILE A 123 -1.53 -15.88 4.13
N ILE A 124 -1.40 -14.57 4.40
CA ILE A 124 -2.51 -13.63 4.63
C ILE A 124 -2.64 -12.60 3.51
N GLY A 125 -1.58 -12.34 2.77
CA GLY A 125 -1.54 -11.31 1.73
C GLY A 125 -1.00 -11.82 0.41
N LYS A 126 -1.10 -10.97 -0.60
CA LYS A 126 -0.62 -11.22 -1.97
C LYS A 126 0.35 -10.14 -2.39
N CYS A 127 1.26 -10.47 -3.31
CA CYS A 127 2.11 -9.50 -3.98
C CYS A 127 1.72 -9.41 -5.46
N MET A 128 1.64 -8.18 -5.94
CA MET A 128 1.48 -7.86 -7.35
C MET A 128 2.75 -7.20 -7.85
N MET A 129 3.46 -7.85 -8.74
CA MET A 129 4.67 -7.32 -9.35
C MET A 129 4.41 -6.99 -10.81
N GLY A 130 4.66 -5.73 -11.19
CA GLY A 130 4.53 -5.26 -12.55
C GLY A 130 5.83 -4.64 -13.05
N SER A 131 6.18 -4.88 -14.31
CA SER A 131 7.32 -4.22 -14.94
C SER A 131 7.24 -4.28 -16.45
N THR A 132 7.85 -3.30 -17.10
CA THR A 132 8.30 -3.46 -18.49
C THR A 132 9.65 -4.17 -18.53
N SER A 133 9.96 -4.82 -19.65
CA SER A 133 11.24 -5.49 -19.86
C SER A 133 12.41 -4.53 -19.66
N ASN A 134 13.49 -5.02 -19.08
CA ASN A 134 14.72 -4.28 -18.90
C ASN A 134 15.94 -5.20 -19.18
N SER A 135 17.09 -4.59 -19.53
CA SER A 135 18.31 -5.36 -19.72
C SER A 135 18.73 -6.08 -18.43
N LEU A 136 19.32 -7.25 -18.57
CA LEU A 136 19.76 -8.07 -17.43
C LEU A 136 20.72 -7.29 -16.52
N SER A 137 21.64 -6.50 -17.09
CA SER A 137 22.59 -5.67 -16.36
C SER A 137 21.97 -4.49 -15.60
N LYS A 138 20.74 -4.11 -15.94
CA LYS A 138 20.01 -2.96 -15.33
C LYS A 138 18.83 -3.40 -14.47
N GLY A 139 18.93 -4.50 -13.77
CA GLY A 139 17.94 -4.98 -12.82
C GLY A 139 17.04 -6.14 -13.31
N GLY A 140 17.01 -6.41 -14.63
CA GLY A 140 16.22 -7.50 -15.20
C GLY A 140 16.62 -8.88 -14.69
N ASP A 141 17.90 -9.13 -14.41
CA ASP A 141 18.37 -10.41 -13.86
C ASP A 141 17.83 -10.67 -12.45
N ASN A 142 17.85 -9.65 -11.60
CA ASN A 142 17.29 -9.78 -10.24
C ASN A 142 15.77 -10.01 -10.26
N PHE A 143 15.05 -9.35 -11.16
CA PHE A 143 13.63 -9.57 -11.33
C PHE A 143 13.33 -10.99 -11.82
N LYS A 144 14.07 -11.49 -12.82
CA LYS A 144 13.95 -12.86 -13.31
C LYS A 144 14.18 -13.91 -12.21
N LYS A 145 15.08 -13.64 -11.25
CA LYS A 145 15.33 -14.54 -10.11
C LYS A 145 14.26 -14.44 -9.01
N THR A 146 13.44 -13.40 -9.06
CA THR A 146 12.40 -13.16 -8.04
C THR A 146 11.09 -13.85 -8.39
N ILE A 147 10.79 -13.95 -9.68
CA ILE A 147 9.61 -14.66 -10.21
C ILE A 147 9.95 -16.11 -10.53
#